data_55678e0fe19c5517e4a9b1f912a9b3ab
#
_entry.id   55678e0fe19c5517e4a9b1f912a9b3ab
#
_cell.length_a   1.000
_cell.length_b   1.000
_cell.length_c   1.000
_cell.angle_alpha   90.00
_cell.angle_beta   90.00
_cell.angle_gamma   90.00
#
_symmetry.space_group_name_H-M   'P 1'
#
loop_
_entity.id
_entity.type
_entity.pdbx_description
1 polymer ?
#
loop_
_entity_poly.entity_id
_entity_poly.type
_entity_poly.pdbx_seq_one_letter_code
_entity_poly.pdbx_strand_id
1 'polypeptide(L)'
;YINHAFLIIESDNFKFATDPWALGPAFNTGWWLQHKTIVNWKEELNSCDFIYISHNHPDHCHELTLSYINKEIPLVVPNFITDSTSLLLKDFGFKNINKLNFEDQYQFKKTELIFTLFKSGDLRDDSGLYFSAGDFKGLLTVDANNLNFLKLPSIDLLASSFAGGAHGYPLNCENY
;
A
#
# COMPACT_ATOMS: atom_id res chain seq x y z
N TYR A 1 9.36 9.09 -1.29
CA TYR A 1 9.40 8.17 -0.15
C TYR A 1 9.24 8.94 1.15
N ILE A 2 8.35 8.50 2.00
CA ILE A 2 8.06 9.17 3.28
C ILE A 2 8.62 8.34 4.43
N ASN A 3 8.08 7.15 4.65
CA ASN A 3 8.48 6.25 5.73
C ASN A 3 7.99 4.83 5.44
N HIS A 4 8.69 3.79 5.88
CA HIS A 4 8.27 2.40 5.79
C HIS A 4 7.72 2.05 4.38
N ALA A 5 6.45 1.64 4.26
CA ALA A 5 5.77 1.43 2.98
C ALA A 5 4.98 2.67 2.50
N PHE A 6 5.11 3.79 3.20
CA PHE A 6 4.46 5.05 2.86
C PHE A 6 5.22 5.80 1.77
N LEU A 7 4.70 5.74 0.56
CA LEU A 7 5.15 6.52 -0.59
C LEU A 7 4.05 7.50 -1.02
N ILE A 8 4.46 8.58 -1.67
CA ILE A 8 3.59 9.45 -2.45
C ILE A 8 4.10 9.42 -3.88
N ILE A 9 3.22 9.10 -4.81
CA ILE A 9 3.46 9.11 -6.24
C ILE A 9 2.62 10.22 -6.84
N GLU A 10 3.27 11.13 -7.55
CA GLU A 10 2.66 12.34 -8.06
C GLU A 10 3.09 12.63 -9.50
N SER A 11 2.16 13.09 -10.29
CA SER A 11 2.30 13.60 -11.64
C SER A 11 1.41 14.86 -11.77
N ASP A 12 1.48 15.57 -12.87
CA ASP A 12 0.63 16.74 -13.13
C ASP A 12 -0.88 16.43 -13.06
N ASN A 13 -1.26 15.17 -13.30
CA ASN A 13 -2.66 14.75 -13.47
C ASN A 13 -3.20 13.84 -12.37
N PHE A 14 -2.35 13.38 -11.46
CA PHE A 14 -2.77 12.50 -10.35
C PHE A 14 -1.77 12.56 -9.19
N LYS A 15 -2.28 12.24 -8.00
CA LYS A 15 -1.48 12.04 -6.79
C LYS A 15 -2.09 10.93 -5.96
N PHE A 16 -1.30 9.95 -5.58
CA PHE A 16 -1.75 8.91 -4.66
C PHE A 16 -0.69 8.54 -3.63
N ALA A 17 -1.13 8.02 -2.50
CA ALA A 17 -0.27 7.52 -1.45
C ALA A 17 -0.45 6.01 -1.26
N THR A 18 0.54 5.38 -0.63
CA THR A 18 0.51 3.95 -0.26
C THR A 18 0.75 3.78 1.23
N ASP A 19 0.03 2.86 1.85
CA ASP A 19 0.25 2.32 3.20
C ASP A 19 0.76 3.33 4.24
N PRO A 20 -0.01 4.39 4.56
CA PRO A 20 0.52 5.50 5.34
C PRO A 20 0.67 5.14 6.82
N TRP A 21 1.91 5.04 7.26
CA TRP A 21 2.30 5.03 8.67
C TRP A 21 3.19 6.23 8.96
N ALA A 22 2.67 7.26 9.64
CA ALA A 22 3.33 8.56 9.80
C ALA A 22 3.71 8.90 11.24
N LEU A 23 3.12 8.25 12.24
CA LEU A 23 3.36 8.56 13.65
C LEU A 23 3.00 7.38 14.55
N GLY A 24 3.58 7.39 15.77
CA GLY A 24 3.29 6.38 16.77
C GLY A 24 3.81 4.99 16.43
N PRO A 25 3.56 4.02 17.31
CA PRO A 25 3.98 2.64 17.13
C PRO A 25 2.95 1.81 16.37
N ALA A 26 3.40 0.72 15.76
CA ALA A 26 2.59 -0.38 15.26
C ALA A 26 2.76 -1.63 16.15
N PHE A 27 1.90 -2.64 15.95
CA PHE A 27 1.95 -3.93 16.67
C PHE A 27 2.06 -3.79 18.19
N ASN A 28 1.11 -3.10 18.81
CA ASN A 28 1.06 -2.90 20.27
C ASN A 28 2.39 -2.39 20.84
N THR A 29 2.98 -1.38 20.24
CA THR A 29 4.27 -0.78 20.60
C THR A 29 5.52 -1.61 20.27
N GLY A 30 5.38 -2.73 19.59
CA GLY A 30 6.51 -3.58 19.18
C GLY A 30 7.38 -2.96 18.09
N TRP A 31 6.79 -2.15 17.21
CA TRP A 31 7.48 -1.51 16.09
C TRP A 31 7.35 0.01 16.15
N TRP A 32 8.43 0.70 15.80
CA TRP A 32 8.51 2.15 15.75
C TRP A 32 9.15 2.62 14.45
N LEU A 33 8.69 3.76 13.94
CA LEU A 33 9.35 4.42 12.82
C LEU A 33 10.79 4.80 13.20
N GLN A 34 11.73 4.46 12.33
CA GLN A 34 13.16 4.76 12.53
C GLN A 34 13.43 6.27 12.49
N HIS A 35 12.65 7.02 11.70
CA HIS A 35 12.79 8.45 11.51
C HIS A 35 11.45 9.16 11.72
N LYS A 36 11.52 10.42 12.11
CA LYS A 36 10.32 11.28 12.14
C LYS A 36 9.83 11.52 10.72
N THR A 37 8.54 11.41 10.54
CA THR A 37 7.87 11.73 9.28
C THR A 37 7.96 13.24 8.99
N ILE A 38 7.89 13.63 7.73
CA ILE A 38 7.85 15.03 7.30
C ILE A 38 6.71 15.78 7.99
N VAL A 39 6.89 17.08 8.23
CA VAL A 39 5.96 17.89 9.04
C VAL A 39 4.57 17.99 8.41
N ASN A 40 4.49 18.09 7.10
CA ASN A 40 3.24 18.31 6.34
C ASN A 40 2.60 17.02 5.79
N TRP A 41 2.91 15.86 6.37
CA TRP A 41 2.39 14.58 5.87
C TRP A 41 0.85 14.49 5.83
N LYS A 42 0.15 15.23 6.73
CA LYS A 42 -1.33 15.27 6.75
C LYS A 42 -1.89 15.99 5.54
N GLU A 43 -1.32 17.13 5.22
CA GLU A 43 -1.67 17.93 4.04
C GLU A 43 -1.38 17.14 2.77
N GLU A 44 -0.24 16.47 2.71
CA GLU A 44 0.15 15.62 1.61
C GLU A 44 -0.86 14.48 1.39
N LEU A 45 -1.23 13.74 2.45
CA LEU A 45 -2.25 12.70 2.36
C LEU A 45 -3.62 13.24 1.96
N ASN A 46 -4.05 14.37 2.55
CA ASN A 46 -5.34 14.97 2.25
C ASN A 46 -5.43 15.57 0.84
N SER A 47 -4.30 15.81 0.17
CA SER A 47 -4.24 16.25 -1.22
C SER A 47 -4.20 15.11 -2.23
N CYS A 48 -4.12 13.85 -1.78
CA CYS A 48 -4.14 12.68 -2.67
C CYS A 48 -5.51 12.47 -3.31
N ASP A 49 -5.53 12.04 -4.55
CA ASP A 49 -6.75 11.60 -5.24
C ASP A 49 -7.29 10.29 -4.66
N PHE A 50 -6.39 9.43 -4.18
CA PHE A 50 -6.73 8.20 -3.45
C PHE A 50 -5.53 7.72 -2.62
N ILE A 51 -5.81 6.79 -1.69
CA ILE A 51 -4.79 6.09 -0.92
C ILE A 51 -4.94 4.59 -1.17
N TYR A 52 -3.86 3.93 -1.57
CA TYR A 52 -3.80 2.48 -1.65
C TYR A 52 -3.39 1.89 -0.29
N ILE A 53 -4.16 0.90 0.17
CA ILE A 53 -3.84 0.10 1.36
C ILE A 53 -3.68 -1.35 0.91
N SER A 54 -2.47 -1.86 1.04
CA SER A 54 -2.10 -3.18 0.54
C SER A 54 -2.75 -4.32 1.34
N HIS A 55 -2.84 -4.17 2.65
CA HIS A 55 -3.43 -5.15 3.58
C HIS A 55 -3.68 -4.52 4.96
N ASN A 56 -4.17 -5.31 5.92
CA ASN A 56 -4.66 -4.83 7.21
C ASN A 56 -3.64 -4.84 8.36
N HIS A 57 -2.36 -5.13 8.11
CA HIS A 57 -1.36 -5.06 9.17
C HIS A 57 -1.21 -3.62 9.71
N PRO A 58 -0.93 -3.47 11.02
CA PRO A 58 -0.92 -2.15 11.69
C PRO A 58 0.15 -1.18 11.18
N ASP A 59 1.17 -1.63 10.50
CA ASP A 59 2.24 -0.81 9.91
C ASP A 59 1.93 -0.39 8.45
N HIS A 60 0.83 -0.87 7.88
CA HIS A 60 0.31 -0.54 6.55
C HIS A 60 -1.06 0.14 6.65
N CYS A 61 -1.99 -0.47 7.37
CA CYS A 61 -3.32 0.09 7.68
C CYS A 61 -3.29 0.74 9.08
N HIS A 62 -2.51 1.82 9.23
CA HIS A 62 -2.19 2.38 10.54
C HIS A 62 -3.30 3.29 11.07
N GLU A 63 -4.08 2.80 12.04
CA GLU A 63 -5.26 3.47 12.59
C GLU A 63 -4.98 4.91 13.02
N LEU A 64 -3.92 5.13 13.82
CA LEU A 64 -3.60 6.45 14.34
C LEU A 64 -3.25 7.44 13.21
N THR A 65 -2.49 7.05 12.19
CA THR A 65 -2.25 7.91 11.02
C THR A 65 -3.54 8.19 10.28
N LEU A 66 -4.32 7.15 10.01
CA LEU A 66 -5.59 7.25 9.28
C LEU A 66 -6.65 8.07 10.04
N SER A 67 -6.58 8.17 11.37
CA SER A 67 -7.51 8.98 12.16
C SER A 67 -7.39 10.49 11.89
N TYR A 68 -6.24 10.96 11.39
CA TYR A 68 -5.97 12.36 11.12
C TYR A 68 -6.34 12.85 9.72
N ILE A 69 -6.75 11.95 8.83
CA ILE A 69 -7.04 12.30 7.44
C ILE A 69 -8.54 12.30 7.14
N ASN A 70 -8.92 13.02 6.08
CA ASN A 70 -10.30 13.14 5.64
C ASN A 70 -10.89 11.77 5.28
N LYS A 71 -12.03 11.43 5.87
CA LYS A 71 -12.72 10.15 5.67
C LYS A 71 -13.44 10.01 4.32
N GLU A 72 -13.54 11.09 3.58
CA GLU A 72 -14.10 11.10 2.23
C GLU A 72 -13.05 10.79 1.14
N ILE A 73 -11.74 10.75 1.47
CA ILE A 73 -10.70 10.36 0.52
C ILE A 73 -10.97 8.95 0.02
N PRO A 74 -10.95 8.73 -1.31
CA PRO A 74 -11.08 7.40 -1.87
C PRO A 74 -9.94 6.48 -1.42
N LEU A 75 -10.28 5.30 -0.91
CA LEU A 75 -9.32 4.25 -0.64
C LEU A 75 -9.41 3.20 -1.74
N VAL A 76 -8.26 2.68 -2.14
CA VAL A 76 -8.12 1.54 -3.03
C VAL A 76 -7.56 0.38 -2.23
N VAL A 77 -8.26 -0.73 -2.21
CA VAL A 77 -7.86 -1.94 -1.48
C VAL A 77 -8.02 -3.18 -2.35
N PRO A 78 -7.23 -4.23 -2.14
CA PRO A 78 -7.44 -5.50 -2.81
C PRO A 78 -8.76 -6.16 -2.41
N ASN A 79 -9.39 -6.84 -3.35
CA ASN A 79 -10.59 -7.63 -3.10
C ASN A 79 -10.22 -9.02 -2.55
N PHE A 80 -9.74 -9.05 -1.29
CA PHE A 80 -9.46 -10.30 -0.58
C PHE A 80 -10.75 -11.05 -0.23
N ILE A 81 -10.66 -12.38 -0.13
CA ILE A 81 -11.78 -13.24 0.26
C ILE A 81 -12.27 -12.92 1.67
N THR A 82 -11.34 -12.62 2.59
CA THR A 82 -11.67 -12.33 3.99
C THR A 82 -12.38 -10.99 4.18
N ASP A 83 -12.23 -10.06 3.24
CA ASP A 83 -12.73 -8.68 3.31
C ASP A 83 -12.20 -7.87 4.52
N SER A 84 -11.20 -8.40 5.22
CA SER A 84 -10.71 -7.88 6.50
C SER A 84 -10.24 -6.43 6.42
N THR A 85 -9.50 -6.08 5.36
CA THR A 85 -8.97 -4.71 5.17
C THR A 85 -10.10 -3.71 4.97
N SER A 86 -11.08 -4.01 4.13
CA SER A 86 -12.19 -3.08 3.87
C SER A 86 -13.13 -2.93 5.07
N LEU A 87 -13.34 -4.00 5.85
CA LEU A 87 -14.11 -3.94 7.08
C LEU A 87 -13.42 -3.06 8.12
N LEU A 88 -12.12 -3.25 8.34
CA LEU A 88 -11.32 -2.44 9.26
C LEU A 88 -11.35 -0.95 8.88
N LEU A 89 -11.21 -0.62 7.60
CA LEU A 89 -11.25 0.76 7.13
C LEU A 89 -12.63 1.40 7.29
N LYS A 90 -13.72 0.63 7.17
CA LYS A 90 -15.08 1.08 7.50
C LYS A 90 -15.20 1.40 8.99
N ASP A 91 -14.64 0.56 9.86
CA ASP A 91 -14.63 0.80 11.30
C ASP A 91 -13.82 2.06 11.66
N PHE A 92 -12.78 2.39 10.88
CA PHE A 92 -12.05 3.67 10.99
C PHE A 92 -12.82 4.87 10.43
N GLY A 93 -14.03 4.65 9.89
CA GLY A 93 -14.96 5.68 9.41
C GLY A 93 -14.79 6.09 7.95
N PHE A 94 -14.01 5.39 7.13
CA PHE A 94 -13.90 5.66 5.70
C PHE A 94 -15.15 5.23 4.95
N LYS A 95 -15.59 6.06 3.99
CA LYS A 95 -16.84 5.86 3.24
C LYS A 95 -16.58 5.41 1.80
N ASN A 96 -15.50 5.87 1.19
CA ASN A 96 -15.17 5.62 -0.21
C ASN A 96 -14.09 4.52 -0.32
N ILE A 97 -14.50 3.26 -0.15
CA ILE A 97 -13.57 2.11 -0.23
C ILE A 97 -13.83 1.36 -1.52
N ASN A 98 -12.87 1.41 -2.44
CA ASN A 98 -12.91 0.77 -3.75
C ASN A 98 -12.11 -0.54 -3.69
N LYS A 99 -12.81 -1.67 -3.72
CA LYS A 99 -12.19 -2.99 -3.78
C LYS A 99 -11.89 -3.35 -5.22
N LEU A 100 -10.64 -3.69 -5.51
CA LEU A 100 -10.19 -4.04 -6.84
C LEU A 100 -9.75 -5.51 -6.89
N ASN A 101 -10.13 -6.19 -7.96
CA ASN A 101 -9.71 -7.58 -8.18
C ASN A 101 -8.22 -7.63 -8.56
N PHE A 102 -7.60 -8.74 -8.24
CA PHE A 102 -6.23 -9.02 -8.66
C PHE A 102 -6.15 -9.24 -10.17
N GLU A 103 -5.02 -8.83 -10.75
CA GLU A 103 -4.66 -9.00 -12.17
C GLU A 103 -5.52 -8.22 -13.17
N ASP A 104 -6.61 -7.57 -12.73
CA ASP A 104 -7.35 -6.64 -13.57
C ASP A 104 -6.58 -5.33 -13.73
N GLN A 105 -6.70 -4.70 -14.90
CA GLN A 105 -6.16 -3.37 -15.16
C GLN A 105 -7.20 -2.30 -14.85
N TYR A 106 -6.81 -1.32 -14.07
CA TYR A 106 -7.66 -0.18 -13.69
C TYR A 106 -7.04 1.12 -14.16
N GLN A 107 -7.78 1.87 -14.98
CA GLN A 107 -7.39 3.22 -15.36
C GLN A 107 -7.99 4.23 -14.37
N PHE A 108 -7.13 5.08 -13.79
CA PHE A 108 -7.58 6.11 -12.87
C PHE A 108 -8.19 7.29 -13.64
N LYS A 109 -9.51 7.47 -13.56
CA LYS A 109 -10.25 8.53 -14.26
C LYS A 109 -9.89 8.55 -15.76
N LYS A 110 -9.61 9.72 -16.31
CA LYS A 110 -9.13 9.93 -17.70
C LYS A 110 -7.64 10.31 -17.73
N THR A 111 -6.87 9.82 -16.76
CA THR A 111 -5.44 10.07 -16.68
C THR A 111 -4.65 8.96 -17.37
N GLU A 112 -3.34 9.13 -17.46
CA GLU A 112 -2.40 8.11 -17.96
C GLU A 112 -2.09 7.02 -16.90
N LEU A 113 -2.58 7.16 -15.66
CA LEU A 113 -2.32 6.20 -14.60
C LEU A 113 -3.16 4.94 -14.80
N ILE A 114 -2.47 3.83 -15.03
CA ILE A 114 -3.04 2.49 -15.04
C ILE A 114 -2.36 1.69 -13.94
N PHE A 115 -3.10 0.91 -13.18
CA PHE A 115 -2.54 0.07 -12.13
C PHE A 115 -3.22 -1.30 -12.05
N THR A 116 -2.47 -2.25 -11.51
CA THR A 116 -2.86 -3.65 -11.35
C THR A 116 -2.40 -4.13 -9.98
N LEU A 117 -3.25 -4.82 -9.26
CA LEU A 117 -2.91 -5.44 -7.98
C LEU A 117 -2.50 -6.90 -8.19
N PHE A 118 -1.43 -7.30 -7.53
CA PHE A 118 -0.97 -8.69 -7.51
C PHE A 118 -1.06 -9.26 -6.10
N LYS A 119 -1.65 -10.45 -5.98
CA LYS A 119 -1.74 -11.15 -4.70
C LYS A 119 -0.40 -11.79 -4.33
N SER A 120 -0.06 -11.79 -3.04
CA SER A 120 1.08 -12.52 -2.52
C SER A 120 0.69 -13.95 -2.13
N GLY A 121 0.90 -14.88 -3.05
CA GLY A 121 0.59 -16.29 -2.80
C GLY A 121 -0.89 -16.57 -2.50
N ASP A 122 -1.19 -17.82 -2.12
CA ASP A 122 -2.59 -18.25 -1.94
C ASP A 122 -3.12 -18.09 -0.50
N LEU A 123 -2.23 -18.05 0.49
CA LEU A 123 -2.60 -18.13 1.92
C LEU A 123 -2.47 -16.81 2.68
N ARG A 124 -2.03 -15.72 2.04
CA ARG A 124 -1.83 -14.41 2.67
C ARG A 124 -2.70 -13.35 2.04
N ASP A 125 -3.22 -12.46 2.86
CA ASP A 125 -3.94 -11.26 2.42
C ASP A 125 -2.97 -10.09 2.26
N ASP A 126 -1.85 -10.31 1.55
CA ASP A 126 -0.89 -9.28 1.13
C ASP A 126 -1.00 -9.02 -0.37
N SER A 127 -0.63 -7.82 -0.80
CA SER A 127 -0.66 -7.45 -2.21
C SER A 127 0.45 -6.50 -2.61
N GLY A 128 0.90 -6.62 -3.85
CA GLY A 128 1.75 -5.65 -4.51
C GLY A 128 0.95 -4.80 -5.50
N LEU A 129 1.43 -3.59 -5.77
CA LEU A 129 0.86 -2.65 -6.73
C LEU A 129 1.85 -2.44 -7.88
N TYR A 130 1.46 -2.82 -9.09
CA TYR A 130 2.10 -2.38 -10.32
C TYR A 130 1.33 -1.18 -10.87
N PHE A 131 2.06 -0.17 -11.35
CA PHE A 131 1.45 0.98 -12.02
C PHE A 131 2.27 1.43 -13.22
N SER A 132 1.59 2.04 -14.19
CA SER A 132 2.23 2.77 -15.29
C SER A 132 1.62 4.15 -15.42
N ALA A 133 2.46 5.13 -15.77
CA ALA A 133 2.08 6.50 -16.07
C ALA A 133 2.81 6.92 -17.34
N GLY A 134 2.12 6.87 -18.48
CA GLY A 134 2.77 6.93 -19.79
C GLY A 134 3.77 5.77 -19.96
N ASP A 135 5.02 6.11 -20.26
CA ASP A 135 6.09 5.12 -20.42
C ASP A 135 6.71 4.66 -19.09
N PHE A 136 6.52 5.41 -17.99
CA PHE A 136 7.08 5.06 -16.69
C PHE A 136 6.30 3.94 -16.02
N LYS A 137 7.01 2.98 -15.42
CA LYS A 137 6.44 1.79 -14.78
C LYS A 137 7.05 1.54 -13.42
N GLY A 138 6.20 1.39 -12.41
CA GLY A 138 6.62 1.13 -11.04
C GLY A 138 6.00 -0.15 -10.48
N LEU A 139 6.74 -0.82 -9.62
CA LEU A 139 6.29 -1.95 -8.82
C LEU A 139 6.58 -1.72 -7.35
N LEU A 140 5.54 -1.76 -6.54
CA LEU A 140 5.60 -1.70 -5.09
C LEU A 140 5.24 -3.08 -4.56
N THR A 141 6.21 -3.83 -4.06
CA THR A 141 5.94 -5.20 -3.57
C THR A 141 5.34 -5.21 -2.19
N VAL A 142 5.58 -4.17 -1.40
CA VAL A 142 5.17 -4.10 0.00
C VAL A 142 5.66 -5.38 0.73
N ASP A 143 4.79 -6.13 1.38
CA ASP A 143 5.08 -7.41 2.03
C ASP A 143 4.83 -8.63 1.11
N ALA A 144 4.39 -8.38 -0.11
CA ALA A 144 4.10 -9.42 -1.10
C ALA A 144 5.40 -10.05 -1.64
N ASN A 145 5.87 -11.12 -1.02
CA ASN A 145 7.15 -11.77 -1.35
C ASN A 145 7.04 -12.95 -2.34
N ASN A 146 5.85 -13.28 -2.83
CA ASN A 146 5.63 -14.34 -3.82
C ASN A 146 5.42 -13.83 -5.27
N LEU A 147 5.70 -12.55 -5.53
CA LEU A 147 5.54 -11.95 -6.87
C LEU A 147 6.56 -12.45 -7.89
N ASN A 148 7.65 -13.07 -7.47
CA ASN A 148 8.69 -13.62 -8.34
C ASN A 148 8.21 -14.76 -9.26
N PHE A 149 7.05 -15.38 -8.96
CA PHE A 149 6.43 -16.38 -9.83
C PHE A 149 5.57 -15.78 -10.95
N LEU A 150 5.29 -14.48 -10.86
CA LEU A 150 4.49 -13.77 -11.86
C LEU A 150 5.40 -13.29 -13.02
N LYS A 151 4.88 -13.35 -14.25
CA LYS A 151 5.50 -12.65 -15.38
C LYS A 151 5.20 -11.16 -15.25
N LEU A 152 6.08 -10.44 -14.58
CA LEU A 152 5.97 -9.00 -14.46
C LEU A 152 6.45 -8.33 -15.76
N PRO A 153 5.81 -7.23 -16.19
CA PRO A 153 6.33 -6.40 -17.26
C PRO A 153 7.66 -5.75 -16.85
N SER A 154 8.37 -5.14 -17.78
CA SER A 154 9.54 -4.32 -17.44
C SER A 154 9.13 -3.19 -16.48
N ILE A 155 10.01 -2.86 -15.54
CA ILE A 155 9.78 -1.80 -14.55
C ILE A 155 10.97 -0.83 -14.52
N ASP A 156 10.69 0.44 -14.24
CA ASP A 156 11.69 1.51 -14.07
C ASP A 156 11.96 1.77 -12.60
N LEU A 157 10.96 1.52 -11.74
CA LEU A 157 11.04 1.68 -10.28
C LEU A 157 10.60 0.40 -9.57
N LEU A 158 11.45 -0.11 -8.68
CA LEU A 158 11.09 -1.13 -7.71
C LEU A 158 11.16 -0.56 -6.30
N ALA A 159 10.04 -0.55 -5.58
CA ALA A 159 10.01 -0.35 -4.14
C ALA A 159 9.64 -1.68 -3.47
N SER A 160 10.59 -2.23 -2.75
CA SER A 160 10.47 -3.56 -2.14
C SER A 160 10.93 -3.55 -0.69
N SER A 161 10.35 -4.42 0.12
CA SER A 161 10.83 -4.67 1.48
C SER A 161 12.18 -5.38 1.42
N PHE A 162 13.17 -4.85 2.19
CA PHE A 162 14.46 -5.48 2.42
C PHE A 162 14.59 -6.02 3.85
N ALA A 163 13.46 -6.21 4.52
CA ALA A 163 13.41 -6.67 5.90
C ALA A 163 13.73 -8.16 6.02
N GLY A 164 14.94 -8.55 5.63
CA GLY A 164 15.55 -9.75 6.16
C GLY A 164 16.07 -9.46 7.57
N GLY A 165 15.19 -9.46 8.56
CA GLY A 165 15.60 -9.23 9.94
C GLY A 165 16.61 -10.30 10.41
N ALA A 166 17.30 -10.03 11.51
CA ALA A 166 18.30 -10.93 12.09
C ALA A 166 17.79 -12.36 12.37
N HIS A 167 16.48 -12.56 12.33
CA HIS A 167 15.77 -13.83 12.51
C HIS A 167 15.24 -14.43 11.19
N GLY A 168 15.63 -13.89 10.04
CA GLY A 168 15.25 -14.42 8.73
C GLY A 168 13.76 -14.22 8.36
N TYR A 169 13.02 -13.38 9.06
CA TYR A 169 11.69 -13.00 8.63
C TYR A 169 11.79 -12.04 7.43
N PRO A 170 11.08 -12.24 6.33
CA PRO A 170 10.10 -13.32 6.05
C PRO A 170 10.68 -14.61 5.51
N LEU A 171 11.99 -14.74 5.33
CA LEU A 171 12.65 -15.87 4.65
C LEU A 171 12.39 -17.23 5.31
N ASN A 172 12.15 -17.26 6.62
CA ASN A 172 11.87 -18.52 7.33
C ASN A 172 10.41 -18.97 7.23
N CYS A 173 9.54 -18.21 6.59
CA CYS A 173 8.15 -18.62 6.38
C CYS A 173 8.01 -19.71 5.30
N GLU A 174 9.05 -19.98 4.51
CA GLU A 174 9.06 -21.02 3.49
C GLU A 174 9.32 -22.43 4.07
N ASN A 175 9.66 -22.53 5.35
CA ASN A 175 10.02 -23.80 5.99
C ASN A 175 8.94 -24.33 6.96
N TYR A 176 7.69 -23.82 6.89
CA TYR A 176 6.58 -24.27 7.72
C TYR A 176 5.36 -24.67 6.89
#